data_d6b505758c90b93f0bed6d09bf91231b
#
_entry.id   d6b505758c90b93f0bed6d09bf91231b
#
_cell.length_a   1.000
_cell.length_b   1.000
_cell.length_c   1.000
_cell.angle_alpha   90.00
_cell.angle_beta   90.00
_cell.angle_gamma   90.00
#
_symmetry.space_group_name_H-M   'P 1'
#
loop_
_entity.id
_entity.type
_entity.pdbx_description
1 polymer ?
#
loop_
_entity_poly.entity_id
_entity_poly.type
_entity_poly.pdbx_seq_one_letter_code
_entity_poly.pdbx_strand_id
1 'polypeptide(L)'
;MSAWVISKRGDQALKEKFLKNIVSFDDVCSYCLTEPGSGSDAAALKTKAAITNEGYSLNGSKSFISGGGFSDLYVVLCRTGDQTPNGISMVLVENGQKGLSFGKKEQKMGWKAQPTAIVQFDNCSIPAANLVGEEGDGFKYAMEGLDGGRLNIAAASLGGAQKAYEIAKSYSKERSAFGKPISRFQSIEFKLADMATQLEAARLFLRSAAWKLDNSKPDATVSVAMAKRLVTDVSFEISNTALQILGGYGYLEEYGIEKIVRDLRVHQILEGTNEIMRVIIARAILSE
;
A
#
# COMPACT_ATOMS: atom_id res chain seq x y z
N MET A 1 3.47 -7.50 2.81
CA MET A 1 4.59 -7.33 1.85
C MET A 1 5.92 -7.73 2.47
N SER A 2 6.38 -7.12 3.58
CA SER A 2 7.66 -7.44 4.22
C SER A 2 7.85 -8.92 4.57
N ALA A 3 6.90 -9.55 5.27
CA ALA A 3 6.96 -10.98 5.56
C ALA A 3 7.01 -11.86 4.30
N TRP A 4 6.29 -11.47 3.26
CA TRP A 4 6.29 -12.20 1.98
C TRP A 4 7.68 -12.20 1.33
N VAL A 5 8.33 -11.03 1.26
CA VAL A 5 9.67 -10.92 0.68
C VAL A 5 10.69 -11.75 1.45
N ILE A 6 10.69 -11.66 2.79
CA ILE A 6 11.59 -12.48 3.63
C ILE A 6 11.30 -13.97 3.43
N SER A 7 10.03 -14.37 3.40
CA SER A 7 9.62 -15.77 3.18
C SER A 7 10.06 -16.33 1.83
N LYS A 8 9.99 -15.52 0.77
CA LYS A 8 10.28 -15.96 -0.61
C LYS A 8 11.75 -15.82 -1.00
N ARG A 9 12.46 -14.83 -0.45
CA ARG A 9 13.80 -14.43 -0.91
C ARG A 9 14.85 -14.47 0.19
N GLY A 10 14.47 -14.41 1.47
CA GLY A 10 15.39 -14.59 2.59
C GLY A 10 15.95 -16.03 2.61
N ASP A 11 17.17 -16.18 3.06
CA ASP A 11 17.75 -17.48 3.39
C ASP A 11 17.09 -18.11 4.63
N GLN A 12 17.52 -19.30 5.01
CA GLN A 12 16.93 -20.02 6.15
C GLN A 12 17.15 -19.28 7.48
N ALA A 13 18.33 -18.67 7.66
CA ALA A 13 18.65 -17.94 8.89
C ALA A 13 17.79 -16.69 9.07
N LEU A 14 17.57 -15.90 8.00
CA LEU A 14 16.67 -14.75 8.01
C LEU A 14 15.22 -15.15 8.31
N LYS A 15 14.75 -16.26 7.71
CA LYS A 15 13.40 -16.78 7.95
C LYS A 15 13.21 -17.18 9.42
N GLU A 16 14.13 -17.93 9.97
CA GLU A 16 14.09 -18.37 11.37
C GLU A 16 14.16 -17.20 12.35
N LYS A 17 15.02 -16.22 12.05
CA LYS A 17 15.22 -15.06 12.90
C LYS A 17 13.99 -14.13 12.94
N PHE A 18 13.35 -13.86 11.80
CA PHE A 18 12.39 -12.76 11.71
C PHE A 18 10.93 -13.18 11.44
N LEU A 19 10.69 -14.27 10.66
CA LEU A 19 9.31 -14.54 10.20
C LEU A 19 8.34 -14.90 11.32
N LYS A 20 8.80 -15.64 12.33
CA LYS A 20 7.93 -16.08 13.42
C LYS A 20 7.25 -14.88 14.07
N ASN A 21 8.05 -13.91 14.51
CA ASN A 21 7.56 -12.73 15.22
C ASN A 21 6.73 -11.80 14.33
N ILE A 22 7.10 -11.65 13.04
CA ILE A 22 6.32 -10.84 12.11
C ILE A 22 4.94 -11.46 11.85
N VAL A 23 4.85 -12.78 11.74
CA VAL A 23 3.58 -13.48 11.47
C VAL A 23 2.67 -13.52 12.70
N SER A 24 3.24 -13.63 13.91
CA SER A 24 2.49 -13.52 15.17
C SER A 24 2.14 -12.10 15.57
N PHE A 25 2.65 -11.09 14.86
CA PHE A 25 2.55 -9.67 15.19
C PHE A 25 3.24 -9.26 16.51
N ASP A 26 4.19 -10.07 16.99
CA ASP A 26 5.10 -9.68 18.09
C ASP A 26 6.07 -8.59 17.61
N ASP A 27 6.49 -8.65 16.32
CA ASP A 27 7.28 -7.63 15.65
C ASP A 27 6.50 -6.99 14.49
N VAL A 28 6.55 -5.66 14.39
CA VAL A 28 6.02 -4.89 13.27
C VAL A 28 7.14 -4.62 12.26
N CYS A 29 6.85 -4.81 10.98
CA CYS A 29 7.83 -4.62 9.92
C CYS A 29 7.39 -3.56 8.91
N SER A 30 8.26 -2.59 8.66
CA SER A 30 8.10 -1.55 7.64
C SER A 30 8.75 -1.91 6.33
N TYR A 31 8.25 -1.31 5.23
CA TYR A 31 8.81 -1.44 3.89
C TYR A 31 9.32 -0.09 3.39
N CYS A 32 10.62 0.01 3.16
CA CYS A 32 11.32 1.26 2.90
C CYS A 32 11.83 1.32 1.45
N LEU A 33 10.93 1.68 0.52
CA LEU A 33 11.23 1.86 -0.90
C LEU A 33 11.36 3.35 -1.25
N THR A 34 10.30 4.12 -1.02
CA THR A 34 10.15 5.52 -1.46
C THR A 34 11.16 6.45 -0.79
N GLU A 35 11.71 7.40 -1.58
CA GLU A 35 12.61 8.46 -1.12
C GLU A 35 12.03 9.84 -1.43
N PRO A 36 12.56 10.93 -0.84
CA PRO A 36 12.10 12.29 -1.15
C PRO A 36 12.13 12.63 -2.65
N GLY A 37 13.07 12.09 -3.40
CA GLY A 37 13.24 12.30 -4.83
C GLY A 37 12.82 11.14 -5.73
N SER A 38 12.27 10.05 -5.17
CA SER A 38 11.96 8.81 -5.91
C SER A 38 10.71 8.13 -5.35
N GLY A 39 9.58 8.41 -5.97
CA GLY A 39 8.29 7.77 -5.66
C GLY A 39 7.88 6.83 -6.80
N SER A 40 7.18 7.35 -7.81
CA SER A 40 6.75 6.57 -8.98
C SER A 40 7.92 6.05 -9.82
N ASP A 41 9.02 6.79 -9.88
CA ASP A 41 10.29 6.33 -10.44
C ASP A 41 11.12 5.64 -9.35
N ALA A 42 10.67 4.45 -8.95
CA ALA A 42 11.26 3.70 -7.83
C ALA A 42 12.69 3.25 -8.11
N ALA A 43 13.07 3.06 -9.38
CA ALA A 43 14.42 2.68 -9.76
C ALA A 43 15.44 3.81 -9.58
N ALA A 44 15.01 5.07 -9.47
CA ALA A 44 15.87 6.24 -9.26
C ALA A 44 16.25 6.46 -7.78
N LEU A 45 16.03 5.51 -6.90
CA LEU A 45 16.40 5.58 -5.49
C LEU A 45 17.92 5.81 -5.32
N LYS A 46 18.30 6.58 -4.29
CA LYS A 46 19.67 7.04 -4.04
C LYS A 46 20.25 6.54 -2.72
N THR A 47 19.46 6.03 -1.80
CA THR A 47 19.96 5.41 -0.57
C THR A 47 21.00 4.36 -0.92
N LYS A 48 22.22 4.52 -0.41
CA LYS A 48 23.40 3.72 -0.79
C LYS A 48 23.85 2.85 0.35
N ALA A 49 24.18 1.59 0.05
CA ALA A 49 24.84 0.67 0.94
C ALA A 49 26.27 0.40 0.41
N ALA A 50 27.26 0.99 1.07
CA ALA A 50 28.65 0.73 0.74
C ALA A 50 29.10 -0.56 1.42
N ILE A 51 29.81 -1.44 0.69
CA ILE A 51 30.37 -2.68 1.23
C ILE A 51 31.48 -2.35 2.25
N THR A 52 31.47 -3.07 3.36
CA THR A 52 32.46 -3.00 4.44
C THR A 52 32.98 -4.41 4.78
N ASN A 53 33.97 -4.50 5.66
CA ASN A 53 34.47 -5.83 6.09
C ASN A 53 33.43 -6.66 6.87
N GLU A 54 32.40 -6.01 7.46
CA GLU A 54 31.39 -6.66 8.31
C GLU A 54 30.01 -6.75 7.65
N GLY A 55 29.85 -6.19 6.43
CA GLY A 55 28.59 -6.14 5.70
C GLY A 55 28.44 -4.84 4.92
N TYR A 56 27.52 -3.97 5.34
CA TYR A 56 27.21 -2.74 4.61
C TYR A 56 27.15 -1.52 5.54
N SER A 57 27.52 -0.35 5.02
CA SER A 57 27.26 0.96 5.62
C SER A 57 26.18 1.67 4.83
N LEU A 58 24.99 1.81 5.40
CA LEU A 58 23.82 2.36 4.76
C LEU A 58 23.74 3.88 5.00
N ASN A 59 23.55 4.64 3.91
CA ASN A 59 23.43 6.09 3.95
C ASN A 59 22.31 6.56 3.02
N GLY A 60 21.42 7.43 3.53
CA GLY A 60 20.28 7.97 2.79
C GLY A 60 19.05 8.20 3.64
N SER A 61 17.91 8.39 2.97
CA SER A 61 16.64 8.60 3.65
C SER A 61 15.47 8.03 2.86
N LYS A 62 14.50 7.47 3.57
CA LYS A 62 13.24 6.96 3.03
C LYS A 62 12.07 7.80 3.52
N SER A 63 11.12 8.08 2.63
CA SER A 63 9.99 8.95 2.89
C SER A 63 8.67 8.20 2.89
N PHE A 64 7.69 8.71 3.63
CA PHE A 64 6.34 8.16 3.72
C PHE A 64 6.31 6.72 4.24
N ILE A 65 7.25 6.37 5.14
CA ILE A 65 7.36 5.00 5.63
C ILE A 65 6.29 4.76 6.69
N SER A 66 5.35 3.89 6.36
CA SER A 66 4.36 3.36 7.29
C SER A 66 5.05 2.56 8.39
N GLY A 67 4.79 2.92 9.65
CA GLY A 67 5.49 2.34 10.80
C GLY A 67 6.86 2.99 11.09
N GLY A 68 7.28 4.02 10.34
CA GLY A 68 8.53 4.73 10.62
C GLY A 68 8.60 5.27 12.05
N GLY A 69 9.63 4.85 12.81
CA GLY A 69 9.79 5.17 14.23
C GLY A 69 8.87 4.38 15.19
N PHE A 70 8.18 3.36 14.68
CA PHE A 70 7.33 2.48 15.47
C PHE A 70 7.67 1.00 15.24
N SER A 71 8.07 0.64 14.01
CA SER A 71 8.36 -0.75 13.64
C SER A 71 9.66 -1.26 14.25
N ASP A 72 9.72 -2.56 14.47
CA ASP A 72 10.87 -3.29 15.03
C ASP A 72 11.87 -3.65 13.93
N LEU A 73 11.39 -3.81 12.68
CA LEU A 73 12.19 -4.21 11.53
C LEU A 73 11.83 -3.36 10.29
N TYR A 74 12.85 -3.06 9.49
CA TYR A 74 12.73 -2.28 8.25
C TYR A 74 13.32 -3.08 7.09
N VAL A 75 12.50 -3.39 6.09
CA VAL A 75 12.96 -3.91 4.79
C VAL A 75 13.36 -2.71 3.94
N VAL A 76 14.63 -2.55 3.64
CA VAL A 76 15.16 -1.35 2.99
C VAL A 76 15.74 -1.69 1.63
N LEU A 77 15.24 -1.02 0.59
CA LEU A 77 15.86 -1.04 -0.73
C LEU A 77 16.96 0.02 -0.80
N CYS A 78 18.13 -0.39 -1.22
CA CYS A 78 19.29 0.47 -1.29
C CYS A 78 20.17 0.11 -2.50
N ARG A 79 21.03 1.03 -2.88
CA ARG A 79 21.94 0.87 -4.00
C ARG A 79 23.26 0.30 -3.50
N THR A 80 23.62 -0.87 -3.98
CA THR A 80 24.92 -1.52 -3.77
C THR A 80 25.80 -1.48 -5.01
N GLY A 81 25.19 -1.36 -6.19
CA GLY A 81 25.87 -1.34 -7.48
C GLY A 81 25.66 -0.05 -8.28
N ASP A 82 25.54 -0.19 -9.57
CA ASP A 82 25.39 0.92 -10.54
C ASP A 82 24.03 1.64 -10.45
N GLN A 83 23.75 2.56 -11.38
CA GLN A 83 22.51 3.34 -11.43
C GLN A 83 21.35 2.61 -12.13
N THR A 84 21.54 1.37 -12.55
CA THR A 84 20.48 0.56 -13.14
C THR A 84 19.60 -0.12 -12.05
N PRO A 85 18.43 -0.66 -12.40
CA PRO A 85 17.64 -1.46 -11.45
C PRO A 85 18.42 -2.64 -10.84
N ASN A 86 19.37 -3.22 -11.57
CA ASN A 86 20.23 -4.33 -11.11
C ASN A 86 21.29 -3.90 -10.09
N GLY A 87 21.49 -2.60 -9.87
CA GLY A 87 22.33 -2.07 -8.79
C GLY A 87 21.60 -1.91 -7.46
N ILE A 88 20.33 -2.34 -7.35
CA ILE A 88 19.51 -2.20 -6.15
C ILE A 88 19.41 -3.54 -5.42
N SER A 89 19.77 -3.52 -4.14
CA SER A 89 19.66 -4.66 -3.21
C SER A 89 18.62 -4.40 -2.12
N MET A 90 18.30 -5.41 -1.35
CA MET A 90 17.35 -5.34 -0.27
C MET A 90 18.00 -5.84 1.03
N VAL A 91 17.97 -5.03 2.08
CA VAL A 91 18.56 -5.37 3.38
C VAL A 91 17.55 -5.21 4.51
N LEU A 92 17.76 -5.96 5.59
CA LEU A 92 16.97 -5.85 6.82
C LEU A 92 17.72 -4.99 7.85
N VAL A 93 17.02 -3.98 8.40
CA VAL A 93 17.53 -3.08 9.42
C VAL A 93 16.66 -3.22 10.67
N GLU A 94 17.27 -3.66 11.77
CA GLU A 94 16.58 -3.80 13.06
C GLU A 94 16.45 -2.42 13.73
N ASN A 95 15.37 -2.20 14.47
CA ASN A 95 15.21 -0.98 15.26
C ASN A 95 16.31 -0.88 16.31
N GLY A 96 16.78 0.33 16.60
CA GLY A 96 17.89 0.57 17.51
C GLY A 96 19.27 0.40 16.89
N GLN A 97 19.38 0.04 15.60
CA GLN A 97 20.66 -0.03 14.89
C GLN A 97 21.35 1.34 14.89
N LYS A 98 22.64 1.36 15.20
CA LYS A 98 23.45 2.59 15.19
C LYS A 98 23.40 3.25 13.82
N GLY A 99 23.10 4.56 13.77
CA GLY A 99 22.94 5.31 12.53
C GLY A 99 21.53 5.28 11.95
N LEU A 100 20.58 4.55 12.54
CA LEU A 100 19.17 4.61 12.22
C LEU A 100 18.49 5.72 13.04
N SER A 101 17.72 6.59 12.37
CA SER A 101 16.92 7.63 13.04
C SER A 101 15.63 7.92 12.27
N PHE A 102 14.73 8.69 12.89
CA PHE A 102 13.40 8.92 12.36
C PHE A 102 13.04 10.40 12.41
N GLY A 103 12.34 10.85 11.37
CA GLY A 103 11.72 12.17 11.34
C GLY A 103 10.47 12.24 12.23
N LYS A 104 9.87 13.44 12.27
CA LYS A 104 8.57 13.62 12.93
C LYS A 104 7.49 12.83 12.22
N LYS A 105 6.48 12.36 12.98
CA LYS A 105 5.28 11.73 12.39
C LYS A 105 4.54 12.73 11.51
N GLU A 106 4.22 12.29 10.30
CA GLU A 106 3.52 13.10 9.30
C GLU A 106 2.07 13.39 9.73
N GLN A 107 1.64 14.64 9.54
CA GLN A 107 0.25 15.04 9.69
C GLN A 107 -0.51 14.76 8.39
N LYS A 108 -1.33 13.72 8.39
CA LYS A 108 -1.98 13.21 7.18
C LYS A 108 -3.45 13.56 7.11
N MET A 109 -3.99 13.63 5.89
CA MET A 109 -5.42 13.78 5.62
C MET A 109 -6.23 12.62 6.22
N GLY A 110 -5.81 11.38 5.96
CA GLY A 110 -6.41 10.14 6.44
C GLY A 110 -5.37 9.17 7.00
N TRP A 111 -5.80 7.94 7.32
CA TRP A 111 -4.94 6.89 7.92
C TRP A 111 -4.19 7.40 9.16
N LYS A 112 -4.84 8.23 9.97
CA LYS A 112 -4.20 8.91 11.11
C LYS A 112 -3.76 7.94 12.20
N ALA A 113 -4.42 6.78 12.31
CA ALA A 113 -4.04 5.74 13.27
C ALA A 113 -2.70 5.06 12.95
N GLN A 114 -2.29 5.04 11.67
CA GLN A 114 -1.02 4.47 11.26
C GLN A 114 0.06 5.54 11.29
N PRO A 115 1.14 5.40 12.10
CA PRO A 115 2.27 6.31 12.07
C PRO A 115 2.98 6.24 10.71
N THR A 116 3.41 7.38 10.22
CA THR A 116 4.18 7.49 8.97
C THR A 116 5.27 8.53 9.21
N ALA A 117 6.52 8.22 8.87
CA ALA A 117 7.64 9.14 9.07
C ALA A 117 8.73 8.91 8.01
N ILE A 118 9.68 9.84 7.96
CA ILE A 118 10.96 9.66 7.28
C ILE A 118 11.82 8.70 8.12
N VAL A 119 12.50 7.77 7.45
CA VAL A 119 13.53 6.90 8.03
C VAL A 119 14.88 7.34 7.48
N GLN A 120 15.84 7.63 8.36
CA GLN A 120 17.14 8.18 7.99
C GLN A 120 18.25 7.18 8.39
N PHE A 121 19.22 7.06 7.51
CA PHE A 121 20.41 6.23 7.68
C PHE A 121 21.65 7.10 7.56
N ASP A 122 22.47 7.12 8.60
CA ASP A 122 23.76 7.83 8.64
C ASP A 122 24.84 6.86 9.11
N ASN A 123 25.63 6.35 8.17
CA ASN A 123 26.60 5.29 8.39
C ASN A 123 26.03 4.13 9.21
N CYS A 124 24.77 3.75 8.88
CA CYS A 124 24.07 2.68 9.56
C CYS A 124 24.70 1.34 9.18
N SER A 125 25.30 0.65 10.16
CA SER A 125 26.01 -0.62 9.96
C SER A 125 25.01 -1.76 9.82
N ILE A 126 25.04 -2.50 8.71
CA ILE A 126 24.17 -3.63 8.43
C ILE A 126 25.03 -4.88 8.29
N PRO A 127 24.80 -5.93 9.07
CA PRO A 127 25.50 -7.20 8.91
C PRO A 127 25.27 -7.80 7.52
N ALA A 128 26.29 -8.44 6.96
CA ALA A 128 26.17 -9.11 5.64
C ALA A 128 25.02 -10.13 5.63
N ALA A 129 24.77 -10.83 6.74
CA ALA A 129 23.70 -11.79 6.91
C ALA A 129 22.27 -11.18 6.82
N ASN A 130 22.13 -9.84 6.86
CA ASN A 130 20.85 -9.16 6.72
C ASN A 130 20.51 -8.81 5.25
N LEU A 131 21.30 -9.24 4.28
CA LEU A 131 20.97 -9.16 2.85
C LEU A 131 19.81 -10.13 2.53
N VAL A 132 18.78 -9.64 1.88
CA VAL A 132 17.65 -10.47 1.45
C VAL A 132 17.87 -10.96 0.01
N GLY A 133 18.11 -12.25 -0.14
CA GLY A 133 18.41 -12.86 -1.42
C GLY A 133 19.79 -12.46 -1.96
N GLU A 134 19.87 -12.17 -3.25
CA GLU A 134 21.13 -11.83 -3.93
C GLU A 134 21.33 -10.32 -4.07
N GLU A 135 22.58 -9.89 -4.05
CA GLU A 135 22.94 -8.51 -4.32
C GLU A 135 22.55 -8.14 -5.76
N GLY A 136 21.91 -6.97 -5.93
CA GLY A 136 21.43 -6.51 -7.24
C GLY A 136 20.00 -6.95 -7.61
N ASP A 137 19.43 -7.93 -6.93
CA ASP A 137 18.08 -8.44 -7.22
C ASP A 137 16.96 -7.73 -6.43
N GLY A 138 17.30 -6.77 -5.57
CA GLY A 138 16.34 -6.11 -4.66
C GLY A 138 15.17 -5.42 -5.39
N PHE A 139 15.42 -4.80 -6.54
CA PHE A 139 14.36 -4.16 -7.32
C PHE A 139 13.35 -5.17 -7.88
N LYS A 140 13.83 -6.29 -8.38
CA LYS A 140 12.98 -7.40 -8.84
C LYS A 140 12.10 -7.92 -7.71
N TYR A 141 12.68 -8.18 -6.54
CA TYR A 141 11.93 -8.63 -5.36
C TYR A 141 10.89 -7.60 -4.90
N ALA A 142 11.23 -6.31 -5.02
CA ALA A 142 10.29 -5.24 -4.70
C ALA A 142 9.07 -5.25 -5.63
N MET A 143 9.27 -5.39 -6.92
CA MET A 143 8.18 -5.42 -7.90
C MET A 143 7.27 -6.63 -7.69
N GLU A 144 7.83 -7.80 -7.41
CA GLU A 144 7.07 -9.01 -7.08
C GLU A 144 6.22 -8.82 -5.80
N GLY A 145 6.81 -8.24 -4.76
CA GLY A 145 6.12 -7.97 -3.49
C GLY A 145 4.98 -6.93 -3.62
N LEU A 146 5.16 -5.96 -4.53
CA LEU A 146 4.15 -4.94 -4.79
C LEU A 146 2.86 -5.50 -5.41
N ASP A 147 2.91 -6.59 -6.17
CA ASP A 147 1.68 -7.17 -6.74
C ASP A 147 0.74 -7.66 -5.63
N GLY A 148 1.26 -8.32 -4.61
CA GLY A 148 0.48 -8.66 -3.41
C GLY A 148 0.01 -7.43 -2.63
N GLY A 149 0.87 -6.42 -2.47
CA GLY A 149 0.54 -5.15 -1.82
C GLY A 149 -0.61 -4.41 -2.50
N ARG A 150 -0.62 -4.36 -3.83
CA ARG A 150 -1.68 -3.76 -4.64
C ARG A 150 -3.05 -4.42 -4.43
N LEU A 151 -3.09 -5.75 -4.37
CA LEU A 151 -4.32 -6.48 -4.05
C LEU A 151 -4.81 -6.20 -2.63
N ASN A 152 -3.90 -6.16 -1.66
CA ASN A 152 -4.23 -5.86 -0.27
C ASN A 152 -4.86 -4.48 -0.12
N ILE A 153 -4.29 -3.46 -0.78
CA ILE A 153 -4.84 -2.11 -0.70
C ILE A 153 -6.17 -1.98 -1.46
N ALA A 154 -6.33 -2.69 -2.57
CA ALA A 154 -7.61 -2.78 -3.27
C ALA A 154 -8.68 -3.45 -2.38
N ALA A 155 -8.34 -4.52 -1.66
CA ALA A 155 -9.24 -5.18 -0.71
C ALA A 155 -9.64 -4.26 0.45
N ALA A 156 -8.68 -3.52 1.02
CA ALA A 156 -8.95 -2.52 2.06
C ALA A 156 -9.87 -1.40 1.55
N SER A 157 -9.66 -0.95 0.29
CA SER A 157 -10.53 0.04 -0.35
C SER A 157 -11.96 -0.46 -0.49
N LEU A 158 -12.12 -1.69 -0.96
CA LEU A 158 -13.43 -2.32 -1.13
C LEU A 158 -14.17 -2.45 0.20
N GLY A 159 -13.46 -2.81 1.27
CA GLY A 159 -14.03 -2.88 2.63
C GLY A 159 -14.53 -1.53 3.13
N GLY A 160 -13.75 -0.46 2.91
CA GLY A 160 -14.17 0.90 3.23
C GLY A 160 -15.39 1.35 2.43
N ALA A 161 -15.41 1.08 1.13
CA ALA A 161 -16.56 1.40 0.26
C ALA A 161 -17.83 0.62 0.64
N GLN A 162 -17.68 -0.66 1.00
CA GLN A 162 -18.78 -1.48 1.51
C GLN A 162 -19.40 -0.85 2.76
N LYS A 163 -18.56 -0.45 3.73
CA LYS A 163 -19.03 0.21 4.95
C LYS A 163 -19.71 1.55 4.66
N ALA A 164 -19.16 2.34 3.75
CA ALA A 164 -19.75 3.62 3.31
C ALA A 164 -21.14 3.41 2.70
N TYR A 165 -21.28 2.42 1.83
CA TYR A 165 -22.55 2.03 1.24
C TYR A 165 -23.59 1.62 2.30
N GLU A 166 -23.20 0.81 3.27
CA GLU A 166 -24.08 0.35 4.36
C GLU A 166 -24.58 1.54 5.20
N ILE A 167 -23.71 2.47 5.56
CA ILE A 167 -24.06 3.70 6.29
C ILE A 167 -25.09 4.51 5.48
N ALA A 168 -24.82 4.77 4.21
CA ALA A 168 -25.71 5.56 3.36
C ALA A 168 -27.06 4.88 3.16
N LYS A 169 -27.07 3.55 2.96
CA LYS A 169 -28.29 2.75 2.82
C LYS A 169 -29.15 2.80 4.08
N SER A 170 -28.57 2.65 5.28
CA SER A 170 -29.31 2.74 6.54
C SER A 170 -29.86 4.14 6.75
N TYR A 171 -28.99 5.15 6.67
CA TYR A 171 -29.37 6.55 6.82
C TYR A 171 -30.51 6.97 5.88
N SER A 172 -30.48 6.52 4.62
CA SER A 172 -31.51 6.87 3.63
C SER A 172 -32.90 6.37 3.98
N LYS A 173 -33.00 5.26 4.74
CA LYS A 173 -34.29 4.69 5.22
C LYS A 173 -34.83 5.41 6.45
N GLU A 174 -33.95 5.97 7.28
CA GLU A 174 -34.32 6.62 8.53
C GLU A 174 -34.56 8.12 8.32
N ARG A 175 -33.73 8.78 7.53
CA ARG A 175 -33.84 10.21 7.25
C ARG A 175 -35.05 10.52 6.36
N SER A 176 -35.93 11.39 6.85
CA SER A 176 -37.08 11.87 6.08
C SER A 176 -36.90 13.32 5.65
N ALA A 177 -37.35 13.62 4.43
CA ALA A 177 -37.45 14.95 3.86
C ALA A 177 -38.66 14.99 2.90
N PHE A 178 -39.30 16.15 2.76
CA PHE A 178 -40.48 16.31 1.91
C PHE A 178 -41.58 15.27 2.19
N GLY A 179 -41.78 14.93 3.48
CA GLY A 179 -42.86 14.04 3.95
C GLY A 179 -42.61 12.53 3.77
N LYS A 180 -41.42 12.06 3.34
CA LYS A 180 -41.12 10.65 3.20
C LYS A 180 -39.63 10.35 3.44
N PRO A 181 -39.25 9.08 3.73
CA PRO A 181 -37.84 8.68 3.76
C PRO A 181 -37.11 9.05 2.47
N ILE A 182 -35.86 9.50 2.58
CA ILE A 182 -35.10 9.91 1.39
C ILE A 182 -34.80 8.75 0.44
N SER A 183 -34.80 7.51 0.94
CA SER A 183 -34.74 6.29 0.10
C SER A 183 -35.91 6.11 -0.86
N ARG A 184 -36.96 6.94 -0.78
CA ARG A 184 -38.12 6.94 -1.68
C ARG A 184 -38.03 7.98 -2.80
N PHE A 185 -36.86 8.59 -2.97
CA PHE A 185 -36.58 9.49 -4.08
C PHE A 185 -35.71 8.75 -5.12
N GLN A 186 -36.11 8.72 -6.37
CA GLN A 186 -35.39 8.02 -7.46
C GLN A 186 -33.90 8.39 -7.52
N SER A 187 -33.57 9.67 -7.30
CA SER A 187 -32.18 10.13 -7.28
C SER A 187 -31.32 9.44 -6.20
N ILE A 188 -31.90 9.01 -5.09
CA ILE A 188 -31.23 8.25 -4.03
C ILE A 188 -31.26 6.75 -4.35
N GLU A 189 -32.41 6.23 -4.83
CA GLU A 189 -32.54 4.83 -5.25
C GLU A 189 -31.51 4.47 -6.31
N PHE A 190 -31.35 5.31 -7.35
CA PHE A 190 -30.38 5.08 -8.43
C PHE A 190 -28.93 5.11 -7.92
N LYS A 191 -28.58 6.08 -7.08
CA LYS A 191 -27.25 6.10 -6.46
C LYS A 191 -26.95 4.83 -5.67
N LEU A 192 -27.89 4.34 -4.87
CA LEU A 192 -27.71 3.10 -4.11
C LEU A 192 -27.61 1.86 -5.01
N ALA A 193 -28.38 1.81 -6.10
CA ALA A 193 -28.31 0.73 -7.08
C ALA A 193 -26.95 0.72 -7.82
N ASP A 194 -26.47 1.89 -8.25
CA ASP A 194 -25.16 2.04 -8.91
C ASP A 194 -24.01 1.66 -7.97
N MET A 195 -24.03 2.15 -6.72
CA MET A 195 -23.04 1.79 -5.71
C MET A 195 -22.99 0.27 -5.45
N ALA A 196 -24.15 -0.37 -5.33
CA ALA A 196 -24.23 -1.83 -5.12
C ALA A 196 -23.66 -2.60 -6.32
N THR A 197 -24.01 -2.17 -7.55
CA THR A 197 -23.51 -2.79 -8.78
C THR A 197 -22.00 -2.64 -8.92
N GLN A 198 -21.47 -1.44 -8.67
CA GLN A 198 -20.04 -1.16 -8.72
C GLN A 198 -19.24 -1.92 -7.66
N LEU A 199 -19.78 -2.05 -6.43
CA LEU A 199 -19.17 -2.86 -5.36
C LEU A 199 -19.02 -4.32 -5.77
N GLU A 200 -20.07 -4.92 -6.35
CA GLU A 200 -20.02 -6.32 -6.75
C GLU A 200 -19.08 -6.53 -7.94
N ALA A 201 -19.11 -5.66 -8.94
CA ALA A 201 -18.19 -5.72 -10.08
C ALA A 201 -16.71 -5.59 -9.60
N ALA A 202 -16.42 -4.64 -8.71
CA ALA A 202 -15.09 -4.45 -8.12
C ALA A 202 -14.64 -5.67 -7.32
N ARG A 203 -15.52 -6.28 -6.54
CA ARG A 203 -15.28 -7.49 -5.74
C ARG A 203 -14.91 -8.69 -6.61
N LEU A 204 -15.69 -8.94 -7.66
CA LEU A 204 -15.46 -10.04 -8.59
C LEU A 204 -14.15 -9.86 -9.33
N PHE A 205 -13.85 -8.64 -9.78
CA PHE A 205 -12.59 -8.36 -10.46
C PHE A 205 -11.37 -8.51 -9.56
N LEU A 206 -11.45 -8.01 -8.32
CA LEU A 206 -10.39 -8.18 -7.33
C LEU A 206 -10.10 -9.67 -7.05
N ARG A 207 -11.15 -10.48 -6.84
CA ARG A 207 -11.01 -11.93 -6.63
C ARG A 207 -10.40 -12.63 -7.84
N SER A 208 -10.80 -12.25 -9.05
CA SER A 208 -10.22 -12.78 -10.28
C SER A 208 -8.71 -12.48 -10.39
N ALA A 209 -8.31 -11.23 -10.09
CA ALA A 209 -6.89 -10.84 -10.11
C ALA A 209 -6.08 -11.58 -9.03
N ALA A 210 -6.63 -11.74 -7.82
CA ALA A 210 -6.00 -12.50 -6.75
C ALA A 210 -5.82 -13.97 -7.14
N TRP A 211 -6.85 -14.61 -7.71
CA TRP A 211 -6.74 -15.98 -8.19
C TRP A 211 -5.68 -16.15 -9.27
N LYS A 212 -5.56 -15.19 -10.20
CA LYS A 212 -4.50 -15.21 -11.22
C LYS A 212 -3.11 -15.12 -10.61
N LEU A 213 -2.92 -14.28 -9.60
CA LEU A 213 -1.64 -14.14 -8.89
C LEU A 213 -1.28 -15.44 -8.15
N ASP A 214 -2.22 -16.01 -7.39
CA ASP A 214 -2.03 -17.25 -6.65
C ASP A 214 -1.69 -18.44 -7.56
N ASN A 215 -2.24 -18.44 -8.78
CA ASN A 215 -2.00 -19.49 -9.78
C ASN A 215 -0.91 -19.13 -10.81
N SER A 216 -0.11 -18.11 -10.54
CA SER A 216 1.03 -17.68 -11.38
C SER A 216 0.68 -17.54 -12.86
N LYS A 217 -0.48 -16.97 -13.18
CA LYS A 217 -0.92 -16.76 -14.57
C LYS A 217 -0.02 -15.73 -15.27
N PRO A 218 0.28 -15.87 -16.56
CA PRO A 218 1.17 -14.96 -17.29
C PRO A 218 0.72 -13.49 -17.24
N ASP A 219 -0.59 -13.24 -17.19
CA ASP A 219 -1.20 -11.92 -17.14
C ASP A 219 -1.52 -11.44 -15.70
N ALA A 220 -0.99 -12.09 -14.66
CA ALA A 220 -1.31 -11.80 -13.26
C ALA A 220 -0.97 -10.35 -12.90
N THR A 221 0.25 -9.87 -13.16
CA THR A 221 0.70 -8.50 -12.85
C THR A 221 -0.19 -7.44 -13.50
N VAL A 222 -0.58 -7.66 -14.76
CA VAL A 222 -1.48 -6.73 -15.48
C VAL A 222 -2.88 -6.74 -14.87
N SER A 223 -3.40 -7.93 -14.57
CA SER A 223 -4.70 -8.08 -13.90
C SER A 223 -4.72 -7.44 -12.51
N VAL A 224 -3.63 -7.55 -11.75
CA VAL A 224 -3.44 -6.89 -10.45
C VAL A 224 -3.43 -5.37 -10.60
N ALA A 225 -2.71 -4.84 -11.59
CA ALA A 225 -2.68 -3.40 -11.86
C ALA A 225 -4.07 -2.87 -12.25
N MET A 226 -4.80 -3.60 -13.11
CA MET A 226 -6.19 -3.28 -13.48
C MET A 226 -7.11 -3.28 -12.26
N ALA A 227 -7.03 -4.33 -11.42
CA ALA A 227 -7.85 -4.46 -10.23
C ALA A 227 -7.56 -3.35 -9.20
N LYS A 228 -6.29 -3.09 -8.90
CA LYS A 228 -5.90 -2.01 -7.98
C LYS A 228 -6.46 -0.68 -8.44
N ARG A 229 -6.26 -0.30 -9.70
CA ARG A 229 -6.75 0.95 -10.26
C ARG A 229 -8.28 1.04 -10.17
N LEU A 230 -8.99 0.05 -10.72
CA LEU A 230 -10.45 0.05 -10.77
C LEU A 230 -11.06 0.10 -9.37
N VAL A 231 -10.62 -0.80 -8.49
CA VAL A 231 -11.22 -0.94 -7.16
C VAL A 231 -10.98 0.30 -6.32
N THR A 232 -9.79 0.91 -6.35
CA THR A 232 -9.52 2.12 -5.57
C THR A 232 -10.26 3.34 -6.11
N ASP A 233 -10.42 3.49 -7.42
CA ASP A 233 -11.21 4.57 -8.03
C ASP A 233 -12.69 4.43 -7.65
N VAL A 234 -13.28 3.26 -7.89
CA VAL A 234 -14.69 2.97 -7.57
C VAL A 234 -14.98 3.12 -6.07
N SER A 235 -14.08 2.61 -5.22
CA SER A 235 -14.26 2.70 -3.76
C SER A 235 -14.27 4.14 -3.25
N PHE A 236 -13.43 4.99 -3.81
CA PHE A 236 -13.42 6.41 -3.47
C PHE A 236 -14.72 7.10 -3.92
N GLU A 237 -15.18 6.84 -5.15
CA GLU A 237 -16.44 7.39 -5.68
C GLU A 237 -17.65 6.96 -4.84
N ILE A 238 -17.72 5.68 -4.45
CA ILE A 238 -18.78 5.16 -3.58
C ILE A 238 -18.77 5.86 -2.23
N SER A 239 -17.60 6.01 -1.61
CA SER A 239 -17.50 6.67 -0.31
C SER A 239 -17.90 8.15 -0.37
N ASN A 240 -17.50 8.86 -1.41
CA ASN A 240 -17.88 10.25 -1.65
C ASN A 240 -19.38 10.40 -1.94
N THR A 241 -19.96 9.48 -2.72
CA THR A 241 -21.41 9.44 -2.97
C THR A 241 -22.21 9.13 -1.71
N ALA A 242 -21.70 8.22 -0.85
CA ALA A 242 -22.29 7.92 0.44
C ALA A 242 -22.32 9.15 1.35
N LEU A 243 -21.20 9.89 1.43
CA LEU A 243 -21.14 11.16 2.18
C LEU A 243 -22.17 12.14 1.64
N GLN A 244 -22.29 12.27 0.31
CA GLN A 244 -23.27 13.17 -0.33
C GLN A 244 -24.72 12.79 0.04
N ILE A 245 -25.05 11.49 0.15
CA ILE A 245 -26.39 11.02 0.57
C ILE A 245 -26.70 11.47 2.01
N LEU A 246 -25.71 11.48 2.90
CA LEU A 246 -25.88 11.97 4.27
C LEU A 246 -26.03 13.50 4.35
N GLY A 247 -25.64 14.24 3.31
CA GLY A 247 -25.67 15.70 3.28
C GLY A 247 -24.78 16.32 4.38
N GLY A 248 -25.25 17.34 5.06
CA GLY A 248 -24.49 18.02 6.14
C GLY A 248 -24.04 17.07 7.27
N TYR A 249 -24.83 16.06 7.59
CA TYR A 249 -24.44 15.04 8.58
C TYR A 249 -23.26 14.18 8.13
N GLY A 250 -23.10 13.93 6.83
CA GLY A 250 -21.94 13.23 6.30
C GLY A 250 -20.62 13.98 6.47
N TYR A 251 -20.66 15.26 6.74
CA TYR A 251 -19.49 16.11 6.95
C TYR A 251 -19.03 16.18 8.42
N LEU A 252 -19.80 15.57 9.33
CA LEU A 252 -19.54 15.54 10.78
C LEU A 252 -18.78 14.26 11.16
N GLU A 253 -17.77 14.39 12.02
CA GLU A 253 -16.93 13.29 12.47
C GLU A 253 -17.71 12.14 13.14
N GLU A 254 -18.77 12.46 13.88
CA GLU A 254 -19.61 11.49 14.62
C GLU A 254 -20.31 10.47 13.72
N TYR A 255 -20.54 10.77 12.44
CA TYR A 255 -21.12 9.84 11.46
C TYR A 255 -20.06 8.93 10.81
N GLY A 256 -18.78 9.23 10.94
CA GLY A 256 -17.65 8.41 10.52
C GLY A 256 -17.46 8.25 9.01
N ILE A 257 -18.40 8.70 8.18
CA ILE A 257 -18.31 8.58 6.72
C ILE A 257 -17.22 9.47 6.14
N GLU A 258 -17.02 10.68 6.70
CA GLU A 258 -15.98 11.61 6.29
C GLU A 258 -14.58 10.99 6.46
N LYS A 259 -14.38 10.21 7.55
CA LYS A 259 -13.14 9.49 7.80
C LYS A 259 -12.88 8.46 6.70
N ILE A 260 -13.90 7.71 6.29
CA ILE A 260 -13.77 6.72 5.20
C ILE A 260 -13.33 7.42 3.91
N VAL A 261 -13.94 8.54 3.55
CA VAL A 261 -13.55 9.32 2.35
C VAL A 261 -12.08 9.77 2.43
N ARG A 262 -11.64 10.31 3.56
CA ARG A 262 -10.26 10.75 3.76
C ARG A 262 -9.26 9.58 3.70
N ASP A 263 -9.63 8.45 4.30
CA ASP A 263 -8.76 7.27 4.31
C ASP A 263 -8.64 6.65 2.91
N LEU A 264 -9.73 6.53 2.16
CA LEU A 264 -9.71 5.92 0.82
C LEU A 264 -9.00 6.79 -0.23
N ARG A 265 -8.87 8.10 0.00
CA ARG A 265 -8.21 8.98 -0.97
C ARG A 265 -6.76 8.58 -1.26
N VAL A 266 -6.03 8.14 -0.27
CA VAL A 266 -4.61 7.77 -0.45
C VAL A 266 -4.43 6.46 -1.21
N HIS A 267 -5.44 5.59 -1.29
CA HIS A 267 -5.36 4.30 -1.98
C HIS A 267 -5.15 4.44 -3.50
N GLN A 268 -5.54 5.56 -4.08
CA GLN A 268 -5.24 5.89 -5.49
C GLN A 268 -3.78 6.31 -5.70
N ILE A 269 -3.04 6.58 -4.62
CA ILE A 269 -1.67 7.12 -4.65
C ILE A 269 -0.64 6.08 -4.26
N LEU A 270 -0.84 5.38 -3.15
CA LEU A 270 0.11 4.40 -2.62
C LEU A 270 0.12 3.08 -3.41
N GLU A 271 1.13 2.23 -3.17
CA GLU A 271 1.36 0.95 -3.86
C GLU A 271 1.49 1.10 -5.39
N GLY A 272 2.03 2.26 -5.81
CA GLY A 272 2.01 2.75 -7.17
C GLY A 272 0.74 3.53 -7.49
N THR A 273 0.89 4.76 -7.95
CA THR A 273 -0.27 5.60 -8.29
C THR A 273 -1.13 4.95 -9.37
N ASN A 274 -2.40 5.34 -9.46
CA ASN A 274 -3.28 4.81 -10.51
C ASN A 274 -2.80 5.20 -11.92
N GLU A 275 -1.97 6.24 -12.05
CA GLU A 275 -1.23 6.58 -13.28
C GLU A 275 -0.16 5.52 -13.60
N ILE A 276 0.60 5.07 -12.60
CA ILE A 276 1.58 3.97 -12.77
C ILE A 276 0.87 2.66 -13.12
N MET A 277 -0.31 2.37 -12.55
CA MET A 277 -1.12 1.23 -12.97
C MET A 277 -1.48 1.31 -14.46
N ARG A 278 -1.86 2.50 -14.95
CA ARG A 278 -2.13 2.74 -16.38
C ARG A 278 -0.89 2.49 -17.25
N VAL A 279 0.29 2.89 -16.78
CA VAL A 279 1.55 2.61 -17.49
C VAL A 279 1.81 1.10 -17.61
N ILE A 280 1.64 0.34 -16.52
CA ILE A 280 1.81 -1.12 -16.52
C ILE A 280 0.83 -1.76 -17.51
N ILE A 281 -0.45 -1.39 -17.45
CA ILE A 281 -1.50 -1.90 -18.31
C ILE A 281 -1.21 -1.57 -19.78
N ALA A 282 -0.91 -0.29 -20.08
CA ALA A 282 -0.67 0.16 -21.44
C ALA A 282 0.55 -0.53 -22.08
N ARG A 283 1.64 -0.71 -21.33
CA ARG A 283 2.80 -1.44 -21.82
C ARG A 283 2.46 -2.89 -22.19
N ALA A 284 1.65 -3.55 -21.38
CA ALA A 284 1.28 -4.95 -21.66
C ALA A 284 0.39 -5.09 -22.90
N ILE A 285 -0.63 -4.22 -23.07
CA ILE A 285 -1.56 -4.31 -24.20
C ILE A 285 -1.00 -3.76 -25.51
N LEU A 286 0.09 -2.98 -25.46
CA LEU A 286 0.73 -2.41 -26.66
C LEU A 286 1.99 -3.16 -27.09
N SER A 287 2.48 -4.09 -26.27
CA SER A 287 3.66 -4.93 -26.59
C SER A 287 3.29 -6.26 -27.24
N GLU A 288 2.03 -6.48 -27.56
CA GLU A 288 1.52 -7.66 -28.28
C GLU A 288 1.67 -7.52 -29.81
#